data_6a880dfd41ced63fdaa86480a6ff669f
#
_entry.id   6a880dfd41ced63fdaa86480a6ff669f
#
_cell.length_a   1.000
_cell.length_b   1.000
_cell.length_c   1.000
_cell.angle_alpha   90.00
_cell.angle_beta   90.00
_cell.angle_gamma   90.00
#
_symmetry.space_group_name_H-M   'P 1'
#
loop_
_entity.id
_entity.type
_entity.pdbx_description
1 polymer ?
#
loop_
_entity_poly.entity_id
_entity_poly.type
_entity_poly.pdbx_seq_one_letter_code
_entity_poly.pdbx_strand_id
1 'polypeptide(L)'
;MNAESKRLTSTEITSLCAQYHQDTLAVCVAKHVLATVTDAEIRSLFGFSLKLSEKHIELLTAIFRAEHFPLPNGFTDEDVDLHAPPLFTDSFWLKYLHDMTIHGLSGYGISFSVSIRRDIRDYYHQCNLDAMEIYNRSLDLLLAKNLYVPAPYFLNPKKQESITDLSYALDFVGKQRLLNANEAGNIYFNLRKSMVTKALLIAFKQVSKRKDVRKVMETGLDVAHKHIELYSSIMHEENLHTPPLLDNEITTSTHAPFSEKLMTFHAGAMFKVAITYYATAMTTSMRLDIVGHCEACILRDLKVAGRCSEVMIKNGWIEKPPEASDRKQM
;
A
#
# COMPACT_ATOMS: atom_id res chain seq x y z
N MET A 1 18.42 -13.85 -31.17
CA MET A 1 17.24 -13.65 -30.34
C MET A 1 16.01 -13.70 -31.22
N ASN A 2 15.12 -14.69 -31.02
CA ASN A 2 13.90 -14.87 -31.82
C ASN A 2 12.96 -13.70 -31.68
N ALA A 3 12.11 -13.41 -32.68
CA ALA A 3 11.13 -12.32 -32.66
C ALA A 3 10.17 -12.38 -31.45
N GLU A 4 9.91 -13.58 -30.92
CA GLU A 4 9.12 -13.80 -29.70
C GLU A 4 9.78 -13.26 -28.43
N SER A 5 11.12 -13.18 -28.36
CA SER A 5 11.86 -12.62 -27.21
C SER A 5 11.79 -11.10 -27.12
N LYS A 6 11.12 -10.43 -28.08
CA LYS A 6 10.92 -8.97 -28.08
C LYS A 6 9.56 -8.52 -27.53
N ARG A 7 8.57 -9.43 -27.41
CA ARG A 7 7.24 -9.10 -26.90
C ARG A 7 7.22 -9.05 -25.37
N LEU A 8 6.33 -8.24 -24.82
CA LEU A 8 6.05 -8.23 -23.39
C LEU A 8 5.44 -9.58 -22.97
N THR A 9 5.94 -10.14 -21.88
CA THR A 9 5.33 -11.31 -21.22
C THR A 9 4.07 -10.92 -20.46
N SER A 10 3.25 -11.89 -20.06
CA SER A 10 2.07 -11.65 -19.24
C SER A 10 2.41 -10.95 -17.90
N THR A 11 3.53 -11.31 -17.27
CA THR A 11 4.01 -10.68 -16.05
C THR A 11 4.44 -9.24 -16.26
N GLU A 12 5.14 -8.94 -17.35
CA GLU A 12 5.54 -7.56 -17.71
C GLU A 12 4.32 -6.70 -18.03
N ILE A 13 3.35 -7.20 -18.83
CA ILE A 13 2.10 -6.49 -19.11
C ILE A 13 1.37 -6.15 -17.80
N THR A 14 1.20 -7.15 -16.92
CA THR A 14 0.49 -6.95 -15.64
C THR A 14 1.20 -5.91 -14.77
N SER A 15 2.52 -5.99 -14.64
CA SER A 15 3.32 -5.07 -13.85
C SER A 15 3.25 -3.64 -14.40
N LEU A 16 3.40 -3.46 -15.72
CA LEU A 16 3.37 -2.14 -16.36
C LEU A 16 1.98 -1.50 -16.27
N CYS A 17 0.90 -2.27 -16.49
CA CYS A 17 -0.48 -1.76 -16.33
C CYS A 17 -0.78 -1.38 -14.87
N ALA A 18 -0.40 -2.22 -13.92
CA ALA A 18 -0.57 -1.91 -12.50
C ALA A 18 0.19 -0.65 -12.11
N GLN A 19 1.43 -0.51 -12.59
CA GLN A 19 2.25 0.68 -12.34
C GLN A 19 1.63 1.95 -12.91
N TYR A 20 1.11 1.91 -14.14
CA TYR A 20 0.45 3.04 -14.75
C TYR A 20 -0.73 3.55 -13.92
N HIS A 21 -1.57 2.64 -13.40
CA HIS A 21 -2.66 3.02 -12.50
C HIS A 21 -2.15 3.63 -11.19
N GLN A 22 -1.09 3.08 -10.60
CA GLN A 22 -0.54 3.60 -9.34
C GLN A 22 0.09 4.98 -9.52
N ASP A 23 0.87 5.21 -10.59
CA ASP A 23 1.49 6.50 -10.83
C ASP A 23 0.45 7.58 -11.19
N THR A 24 -0.57 7.25 -12.00
CA THR A 24 -1.65 8.20 -12.31
C THR A 24 -2.48 8.56 -11.08
N LEU A 25 -2.74 7.60 -10.17
CA LEU A 25 -3.33 7.87 -8.86
C LEU A 25 -2.42 8.77 -8.02
N ALA A 26 -1.11 8.46 -7.96
CA ALA A 26 -0.14 9.23 -7.19
C ALA A 26 -0.06 10.69 -7.68
N VAL A 27 -0.14 10.92 -9.00
CA VAL A 27 -0.21 12.27 -9.59
C VAL A 27 -1.45 13.03 -9.09
N CYS A 28 -2.64 12.42 -9.10
CA CYS A 28 -3.86 13.06 -8.59
C CYS A 28 -3.75 13.41 -7.11
N VAL A 29 -3.24 12.47 -6.30
CA VAL A 29 -3.04 12.70 -4.85
C VAL A 29 -2.02 13.82 -4.62
N ALA A 30 -0.86 13.77 -5.29
CA ALA A 30 0.19 14.78 -5.14
C ALA A 30 -0.30 16.18 -5.57
N LYS A 31 -1.07 16.31 -6.64
CA LYS A 31 -1.67 17.58 -7.08
C LYS A 31 -2.58 18.18 -6.00
N HIS A 32 -3.47 17.37 -5.39
CA HIS A 32 -4.32 17.84 -4.29
C HIS A 32 -3.50 18.26 -3.07
N VAL A 33 -2.51 17.45 -2.68
CA VAL A 33 -1.62 17.78 -1.54
C VAL A 33 -0.91 19.10 -1.79
N LEU A 34 -0.33 19.29 -2.98
CA LEU A 34 0.36 20.53 -3.36
C LEU A 34 -0.56 21.77 -3.41
N ALA A 35 -1.84 21.58 -3.66
CA ALA A 35 -2.82 22.64 -3.60
C ALA A 35 -3.17 23.06 -2.18
N THR A 36 -3.04 22.16 -1.19
CA THR A 36 -3.57 22.34 0.17
C THR A 36 -2.50 22.36 1.27
N VAL A 37 -1.34 21.72 1.08
CA VAL A 37 -0.28 21.64 2.08
C VAL A 37 0.32 23.02 2.39
N THR A 38 0.56 23.28 3.68
CA THR A 38 1.13 24.56 4.16
C THR A 38 2.62 24.44 4.52
N ASP A 39 3.08 23.27 4.98
CA ASP A 39 4.47 23.03 5.34
C ASP A 39 5.35 23.00 4.08
N ALA A 40 6.37 23.87 4.04
CA ALA A 40 7.23 24.07 2.87
C ALA A 40 8.10 22.85 2.55
N GLU A 41 8.55 22.09 3.56
CA GLU A 41 9.40 20.91 3.37
C GLU A 41 8.57 19.74 2.84
N ILE A 42 7.35 19.54 3.38
CA ILE A 42 6.40 18.53 2.90
C ILE A 42 5.98 18.87 1.47
N ARG A 43 5.71 20.15 1.18
CA ARG A 43 5.42 20.63 -0.19
C ARG A 43 6.56 20.30 -1.16
N SER A 44 7.81 20.56 -0.76
CA SER A 44 8.99 20.27 -1.58
C SER A 44 9.12 18.78 -1.87
N LEU A 45 8.89 17.93 -0.87
CA LEU A 45 8.96 16.48 -1.02
C LEU A 45 7.84 15.94 -1.94
N PHE A 46 6.60 16.42 -1.80
CA PHE A 46 5.51 16.07 -2.71
C PHE A 46 5.75 16.57 -4.15
N GLY A 47 6.34 17.76 -4.31
CA GLY A 47 6.75 18.26 -5.63
C GLY A 47 7.82 17.38 -6.30
N PHE A 48 8.74 16.83 -5.52
CA PHE A 48 9.71 15.85 -6.00
C PHE A 48 9.04 14.54 -6.40
N SER A 49 8.17 13.98 -5.54
CA SER A 49 7.44 12.74 -5.82
C SER A 49 6.53 12.87 -7.05
N LEU A 50 5.83 14.01 -7.22
CA LEU A 50 5.01 14.27 -8.40
C LEU A 50 5.81 14.16 -9.70
N LYS A 51 6.97 14.83 -9.76
CA LYS A 51 7.84 14.79 -10.95
C LYS A 51 8.32 13.37 -11.28
N LEU A 52 8.56 12.54 -10.28
CA LEU A 52 8.95 11.15 -10.49
C LEU A 52 7.79 10.33 -11.05
N SER A 53 6.60 10.46 -10.51
CA SER A 53 5.41 9.76 -11.04
C SER A 53 5.07 10.21 -12.47
N GLU A 54 5.18 11.51 -12.78
CA GLU A 54 4.98 12.03 -14.14
C GLU A 54 6.02 11.43 -15.12
N LYS A 55 7.29 11.37 -14.73
CA LYS A 55 8.37 10.74 -15.51
C LYS A 55 8.10 9.23 -15.72
N HIS A 56 7.64 8.52 -14.69
CA HIS A 56 7.28 7.11 -14.82
C HIS A 56 6.15 6.92 -15.83
N ILE A 57 5.11 7.75 -15.80
CA ILE A 57 3.98 7.73 -16.75
C ILE A 57 4.47 7.98 -18.19
N GLU A 58 5.39 8.93 -18.39
CA GLU A 58 5.98 9.21 -19.71
C GLU A 58 6.70 7.97 -20.26
N LEU A 59 7.56 7.33 -19.44
CA LEU A 59 8.30 6.14 -19.82
C LEU A 59 7.37 4.95 -20.10
N LEU A 60 6.37 4.72 -19.26
CA LEU A 60 5.34 3.68 -19.47
C LEU A 60 4.57 3.91 -20.76
N THR A 61 4.19 5.16 -21.02
CA THR A 61 3.49 5.54 -22.26
C THR A 61 4.35 5.24 -23.49
N ALA A 62 5.66 5.51 -23.43
CA ALA A 62 6.59 5.20 -24.50
C ALA A 62 6.70 3.69 -24.73
N ILE A 63 6.78 2.89 -23.64
CA ILE A 63 6.81 1.41 -23.73
C ILE A 63 5.54 0.88 -24.37
N PHE A 64 4.34 1.29 -23.88
CA PHE A 64 3.07 0.82 -24.44
C PHE A 64 2.90 1.19 -25.92
N ARG A 65 3.31 2.39 -26.33
CA ARG A 65 3.28 2.84 -27.73
C ARG A 65 4.21 2.00 -28.62
N ALA A 66 5.43 1.71 -28.14
CA ALA A 66 6.38 0.89 -28.88
C ALA A 66 5.89 -0.56 -29.09
N GLU A 67 5.10 -1.06 -28.13
CA GLU A 67 4.49 -2.39 -28.19
C GLU A 67 3.13 -2.44 -28.90
N HIS A 68 2.63 -1.31 -29.41
CA HIS A 68 1.28 -1.18 -29.93
C HIS A 68 0.20 -1.67 -28.95
N PHE A 69 0.48 -1.57 -27.65
CA PHE A 69 -0.44 -1.95 -26.58
C PHE A 69 -1.32 -0.78 -26.20
N PRO A 70 -2.64 -0.97 -26.04
CA PRO A 70 -3.53 0.10 -25.60
C PRO A 70 -3.08 0.68 -24.27
N LEU A 71 -3.01 2.02 -24.19
CA LEU A 71 -2.68 2.69 -22.94
C LEU A 71 -3.80 2.46 -21.92
N PRO A 72 -3.49 2.04 -20.67
CA PRO A 72 -4.50 1.96 -19.63
C PRO A 72 -5.17 3.33 -19.39
N ASN A 73 -6.46 3.36 -19.00
CA ASN A 73 -7.17 4.62 -18.77
C ASN A 73 -6.59 5.41 -17.58
N GLY A 74 -6.18 4.71 -16.53
CA GLY A 74 -5.60 5.32 -15.33
C GLY A 74 -6.53 6.34 -14.67
N PHE A 75 -5.92 7.37 -14.07
CA PHE A 75 -6.57 8.52 -13.45
C PHE A 75 -6.11 9.81 -14.14
N THR A 76 -7.01 10.79 -14.20
CA THR A 76 -6.79 12.06 -14.90
C THR A 76 -7.13 13.25 -14.01
N ASP A 77 -7.01 14.45 -14.50
CA ASP A 77 -7.42 15.67 -13.78
C ASP A 77 -8.93 15.69 -13.47
N GLU A 78 -9.74 14.86 -14.12
CA GLU A 78 -11.17 14.67 -13.76
C GLU A 78 -11.35 13.89 -12.46
N ASP A 79 -10.31 13.18 -12.00
CA ASP A 79 -10.32 12.38 -10.77
C ASP A 79 -9.85 13.17 -9.54
N VAL A 80 -9.50 14.46 -9.69
CA VAL A 80 -9.02 15.32 -8.59
C VAL A 80 -9.64 16.73 -8.67
N ASP A 81 -10.13 17.22 -7.52
CA ASP A 81 -10.58 18.60 -7.36
C ASP A 81 -9.50 19.39 -6.59
N LEU A 82 -8.80 20.28 -7.29
CA LEU A 82 -7.76 21.14 -6.73
C LEU A 82 -8.29 22.28 -5.87
N HIS A 83 -9.59 22.56 -5.94
CA HIS A 83 -10.26 23.57 -5.12
C HIS A 83 -10.89 22.97 -3.85
N ALA A 84 -10.88 21.66 -3.71
CA ALA A 84 -11.35 21.00 -2.50
C ALA A 84 -10.46 21.41 -1.31
N PRO A 85 -11.05 21.69 -0.13
CA PRO A 85 -10.28 21.95 1.08
C PRO A 85 -9.48 20.72 1.50
N PRO A 86 -8.42 20.90 2.32
CA PRO A 86 -7.61 19.78 2.76
C PRO A 86 -8.45 18.70 3.46
N LEU A 87 -8.26 17.45 3.07
CA LEU A 87 -8.94 16.30 3.69
C LEU A 87 -8.17 15.75 4.89
N PHE A 88 -6.86 15.98 4.91
CA PHE A 88 -5.95 15.56 5.98
C PHE A 88 -4.98 16.68 6.34
N THR A 89 -4.35 16.56 7.50
CA THR A 89 -3.26 17.43 7.92
C THR A 89 -1.98 17.21 7.12
N ASP A 90 -1.07 18.18 7.17
CA ASP A 90 0.25 18.06 6.53
C ASP A 90 1.03 16.85 7.09
N SER A 91 0.94 16.60 8.40
CA SER A 91 1.62 15.48 9.06
C SER A 91 1.09 14.12 8.60
N PHE A 92 -0.21 14.00 8.33
CA PHE A 92 -0.76 12.79 7.72
C PHE A 92 -0.17 12.55 6.34
N TRP A 93 -0.13 13.58 5.49
CA TRP A 93 0.38 13.44 4.13
C TRP A 93 1.84 13.00 4.10
N LEU A 94 2.67 13.47 5.04
CA LEU A 94 4.05 13.01 5.15
C LEU A 94 4.14 11.52 5.54
N LYS A 95 3.34 11.07 6.53
CA LYS A 95 3.25 9.66 6.92
C LYS A 95 2.72 8.79 5.78
N TYR A 96 1.70 9.27 5.08
CA TYR A 96 1.11 8.63 3.91
C TYR A 96 2.15 8.43 2.80
N LEU A 97 2.88 9.49 2.42
CA LEU A 97 3.89 9.38 1.36
C LEU A 97 4.97 8.37 1.73
N HIS A 98 5.43 8.39 2.98
CA HIS A 98 6.40 7.41 3.48
C HIS A 98 5.88 5.97 3.35
N ASP A 99 4.65 5.70 3.75
CA ASP A 99 4.05 4.36 3.66
C ASP A 99 3.79 3.94 2.20
N MET A 100 3.36 4.85 1.33
CA MET A 100 3.19 4.55 -0.11
C MET A 100 4.53 4.21 -0.77
N THR A 101 5.62 4.81 -0.32
CA THR A 101 6.96 4.49 -0.83
C THR A 101 7.38 3.06 -0.48
N ILE A 102 7.02 2.56 0.71
CA ILE A 102 7.26 1.15 1.10
C ILE A 102 6.49 0.21 0.17
N HIS A 103 5.25 0.56 -0.19
CA HIS A 103 4.46 -0.21 -1.16
C HIS A 103 5.12 -0.21 -2.54
N GLY A 104 5.65 0.94 -2.97
CA GLY A 104 6.41 1.08 -4.21
C GLY A 104 7.64 0.17 -4.23
N LEU A 105 8.49 0.24 -3.21
CA LEU A 105 9.69 -0.60 -3.09
C LEU A 105 9.37 -2.09 -3.20
N SER A 106 8.31 -2.55 -2.51
CA SER A 106 7.87 -3.95 -2.59
C SER A 106 7.39 -4.32 -3.99
N GLY A 107 6.57 -3.46 -4.61
CA GLY A 107 6.00 -3.68 -5.94
C GLY A 107 7.06 -3.64 -7.04
N TYR A 108 7.95 -2.65 -7.03
CA TYR A 108 9.02 -2.52 -8.03
C TYR A 108 10.03 -3.67 -7.95
N GLY A 109 10.37 -4.13 -6.74
CA GLY A 109 11.24 -5.28 -6.54
C GLY A 109 10.67 -6.56 -7.15
N ILE A 110 9.38 -6.83 -6.93
CA ILE A 110 8.68 -7.97 -7.55
C ILE A 110 8.64 -7.80 -9.06
N SER A 111 8.24 -6.64 -9.57
CA SER A 111 8.14 -6.36 -11.01
C SER A 111 9.49 -6.50 -11.72
N PHE A 112 10.57 -6.05 -11.10
CA PHE A 112 11.93 -6.27 -11.60
C PHE A 112 12.26 -7.76 -11.72
N SER A 113 11.95 -8.54 -10.67
CA SER A 113 12.33 -9.96 -10.59
C SER A 113 11.60 -10.86 -11.61
N VAL A 114 10.39 -10.46 -12.05
CA VAL A 114 9.59 -11.20 -13.03
C VAL A 114 9.75 -10.69 -14.47
N SER A 115 10.55 -9.64 -14.68
CA SER A 115 10.81 -9.05 -16.00
C SER A 115 12.00 -9.71 -16.67
N ILE A 116 11.84 -10.15 -17.92
CA ILE A 116 12.91 -10.75 -18.71
C ILE A 116 13.56 -9.77 -19.70
N ARG A 117 12.82 -8.78 -20.18
CA ARG A 117 13.32 -7.74 -21.08
C ARG A 117 14.24 -6.78 -20.36
N ARG A 118 15.35 -6.42 -20.99
CA ARG A 118 16.38 -5.54 -20.40
C ARG A 118 15.84 -4.13 -20.12
N ASP A 119 15.14 -3.54 -21.08
CA ASP A 119 14.56 -2.21 -20.95
C ASP A 119 13.53 -2.12 -19.81
N ILE A 120 12.71 -3.18 -19.61
CA ILE A 120 11.74 -3.24 -18.50
C ILE A 120 12.45 -3.39 -17.16
N ARG A 121 13.51 -4.19 -17.09
CA ARG A 121 14.33 -4.29 -15.88
C ARG A 121 15.02 -2.96 -15.55
N ASP A 122 15.57 -2.27 -16.55
CA ASP A 122 16.21 -0.98 -16.35
C ASP A 122 15.20 0.07 -15.88
N TYR A 123 13.96 0.04 -16.39
CA TYR A 123 12.85 0.86 -15.91
C TYR A 123 12.54 0.60 -14.42
N TYR A 124 12.30 -0.65 -14.01
CA TYR A 124 12.02 -0.97 -12.61
C TYR A 124 13.22 -0.78 -11.67
N HIS A 125 14.45 -0.95 -12.18
CA HIS A 125 15.64 -0.58 -11.42
C HIS A 125 15.63 0.91 -11.07
N GLN A 126 15.32 1.78 -12.03
CA GLN A 126 15.23 3.22 -11.77
C GLN A 126 14.07 3.55 -10.82
N CYS A 127 12.90 2.92 -10.98
CA CYS A 127 11.77 3.10 -10.05
C CYS A 127 12.15 2.72 -8.59
N ASN A 128 12.94 1.66 -8.40
CA ASN A 128 13.45 1.29 -7.07
C ASN A 128 14.37 2.38 -6.51
N LEU A 129 15.31 2.93 -7.30
CA LEU A 129 16.19 4.01 -6.86
C LEU A 129 15.39 5.27 -6.49
N ASP A 130 14.43 5.64 -7.31
CA ASP A 130 13.55 6.79 -7.08
C ASP A 130 12.73 6.61 -5.78
N ALA A 131 12.21 5.41 -5.54
CA ALA A 131 11.48 5.09 -4.31
C ALA A 131 12.39 5.09 -3.07
N MET A 132 13.62 4.57 -3.16
CA MET A 132 14.60 4.64 -2.06
C MET A 132 14.91 6.08 -1.69
N GLU A 133 15.02 6.96 -2.67
CA GLU A 133 15.27 8.39 -2.43
C GLU A 133 14.09 9.06 -1.71
N ILE A 134 12.84 8.82 -2.16
CA ILE A 134 11.65 9.34 -1.47
C ILE A 134 11.57 8.76 -0.04
N TYR A 135 11.86 7.46 0.14
CA TYR A 135 11.84 6.81 1.44
C TYR A 135 12.79 7.51 2.41
N ASN A 136 14.06 7.70 2.01
CA ASN A 136 15.06 8.34 2.86
C ASN A 136 14.63 9.77 3.21
N ARG A 137 14.27 10.60 2.24
CA ARG A 137 13.82 11.97 2.49
C ARG A 137 12.59 12.06 3.38
N SER A 138 11.61 11.18 3.16
CA SER A 138 10.38 11.18 3.97
C SER A 138 10.66 10.73 5.40
N LEU A 139 11.52 9.72 5.60
CA LEU A 139 11.90 9.25 6.92
C LEU A 139 12.71 10.32 7.68
N ASP A 140 13.71 10.93 7.03
CA ASP A 140 14.50 11.99 7.63
C ASP A 140 13.61 13.16 8.07
N LEU A 141 12.64 13.55 7.25
CA LEU A 141 11.71 14.61 7.59
C LEU A 141 10.74 14.21 8.71
N LEU A 142 10.26 12.97 8.73
CA LEU A 142 9.44 12.43 9.83
C LEU A 142 10.21 12.46 11.16
N LEU A 143 11.49 12.07 11.15
CA LEU A 143 12.36 12.09 12.32
C LEU A 143 12.63 13.52 12.78
N ALA A 144 12.98 14.42 11.86
CA ALA A 144 13.23 15.83 12.17
C ALA A 144 12.03 16.54 12.77
N LYS A 145 10.82 16.17 12.36
CA LYS A 145 9.56 16.73 12.88
C LYS A 145 8.99 15.97 14.10
N ASN A 146 9.69 14.95 14.62
CA ASN A 146 9.24 14.07 15.70
C ASN A 146 7.87 13.41 15.42
N LEU A 147 7.61 13.04 14.16
CA LEU A 147 6.38 12.41 13.71
C LEU A 147 6.52 10.89 13.51
N TYR A 148 7.72 10.34 13.68
CA TYR A 148 8.00 8.92 13.51
C TYR A 148 8.13 8.23 14.86
N VAL A 149 7.33 7.19 15.07
CA VAL A 149 7.45 6.31 16.23
C VAL A 149 8.05 5.00 15.74
N PRO A 150 9.26 4.61 16.17
CA PRO A 150 9.89 3.38 15.72
C PRO A 150 9.21 2.15 16.33
N ALA A 151 9.45 0.98 15.73
CA ALA A 151 9.08 -0.28 16.36
C ALA A 151 9.80 -0.48 17.71
N PRO A 152 9.27 -1.31 18.62
CA PRO A 152 9.89 -1.53 19.92
C PRO A 152 11.35 -1.98 19.85
N TYR A 153 12.19 -1.43 20.73
CA TYR A 153 13.58 -1.85 20.86
C TYR A 153 13.69 -3.08 21.74
N PHE A 154 14.53 -4.02 21.33
CA PHE A 154 14.84 -5.22 22.08
C PHE A 154 16.28 -5.13 22.61
N LEU A 155 16.50 -5.72 23.78
CA LEU A 155 17.86 -5.81 24.35
C LEU A 155 18.71 -6.78 23.53
N ASN A 156 19.98 -6.43 23.34
CA ASN A 156 20.92 -7.32 22.67
C ASN A 156 21.14 -8.60 23.51
N PRO A 157 21.05 -9.79 22.89
CA PRO A 157 21.34 -11.02 23.59
C PRO A 157 22.83 -11.08 23.98
N LYS A 158 23.13 -11.61 25.17
CA LYS A 158 24.52 -11.77 25.62
C LYS A 158 25.31 -12.82 24.81
N LYS A 159 24.60 -13.81 24.28
CA LYS A 159 25.14 -14.87 23.41
C LYS A 159 24.06 -15.36 22.46
N GLN A 160 24.45 -15.99 21.38
CA GLN A 160 23.52 -16.70 20.49
C GLN A 160 23.10 -18.00 21.16
N GLU A 161 21.81 -18.28 21.13
CA GLU A 161 21.22 -19.51 21.67
C GLU A 161 20.42 -20.22 20.58
N SER A 162 20.50 -21.54 20.53
CA SER A 162 19.70 -22.35 19.62
C SER A 162 18.37 -22.70 20.26
N ILE A 163 17.30 -22.68 19.46
CA ILE A 163 16.00 -23.20 19.86
C ILE A 163 16.11 -24.74 19.79
N THR A 164 15.97 -25.42 20.94
CA THR A 164 16.08 -26.87 21.03
C THR A 164 14.78 -27.56 21.45
N ASP A 165 13.74 -26.78 21.81
CA ASP A 165 12.45 -27.28 22.25
C ASP A 165 11.35 -26.85 21.25
N LEU A 166 10.56 -27.83 20.80
CA LEU A 166 9.42 -27.62 19.90
C LEU A 166 8.31 -26.77 20.54
N SER A 167 8.21 -26.70 21.87
CA SER A 167 7.27 -25.83 22.56
C SER A 167 7.46 -24.36 22.21
N TYR A 168 8.65 -23.96 21.77
CA TYR A 168 8.90 -22.61 21.28
C TYR A 168 7.99 -22.20 20.10
N ALA A 169 7.59 -23.16 19.28
CA ALA A 169 6.73 -22.93 18.11
C ALA A 169 5.29 -23.45 18.35
N LEU A 170 5.11 -24.49 19.15
CA LEU A 170 3.87 -25.26 19.28
C LEU A 170 3.11 -24.96 20.60
N ASP A 171 3.14 -23.75 21.06
CA ASP A 171 2.53 -23.35 22.34
C ASP A 171 0.99 -23.22 22.19
N PHE A 172 0.32 -24.39 22.07
CA PHE A 172 -1.14 -24.46 21.91
C PHE A 172 -1.93 -24.42 23.22
N VAL A 173 -1.28 -24.76 24.34
CA VAL A 173 -1.97 -24.91 25.63
C VAL A 173 -1.08 -24.36 26.74
N GLY A 174 -1.49 -23.22 27.31
CA GLY A 174 -0.78 -22.63 28.46
C GLY A 174 -0.44 -21.16 28.22
N LYS A 175 0.52 -20.67 29.03
CA LYS A 175 1.03 -19.30 28.89
C LYS A 175 1.94 -19.23 27.66
N GLN A 176 1.51 -18.49 26.66
CA GLN A 176 2.31 -18.25 25.46
C GLN A 176 3.66 -17.63 25.81
N ARG A 177 4.72 -18.01 25.08
CA ARG A 177 6.01 -17.34 25.19
C ARG A 177 5.91 -15.88 24.72
N LEU A 178 6.82 -15.06 25.20
CA LEU A 178 6.93 -13.68 24.76
C LEU A 178 7.21 -13.60 23.25
N LEU A 179 6.75 -12.51 22.63
CA LEU A 179 7.08 -12.18 21.24
C LEU A 179 8.59 -12.04 21.08
N ASN A 180 9.14 -12.61 20.03
CA ASN A 180 10.49 -12.28 19.60
C ASN A 180 10.52 -10.99 18.77
N ALA A 181 11.71 -10.46 18.50
CA ALA A 181 11.89 -9.21 17.77
C ALA A 181 11.27 -9.23 16.37
N ASN A 182 11.32 -10.39 15.67
CA ASN A 182 10.74 -10.55 14.34
C ASN A 182 9.20 -10.48 14.38
N GLU A 183 8.57 -11.18 15.31
CA GLU A 183 7.12 -11.18 15.50
C GLU A 183 6.61 -9.81 15.91
N ALA A 184 7.23 -9.18 16.90
CA ALA A 184 6.88 -7.83 17.34
C ALA A 184 7.06 -6.78 16.23
N GLY A 185 8.17 -6.87 15.48
CA GLY A 185 8.43 -5.98 14.35
C GLY A 185 7.38 -6.11 13.24
N ASN A 186 7.00 -7.34 12.88
CA ASN A 186 5.97 -7.60 11.87
C ASN A 186 4.58 -7.12 12.33
N ILE A 187 4.21 -7.36 13.59
CA ILE A 187 2.95 -6.88 14.17
C ILE A 187 2.92 -5.34 14.13
N TYR A 188 3.98 -4.68 14.60
CA TYR A 188 4.08 -3.24 14.61
C TYR A 188 3.96 -2.63 13.21
N PHE A 189 4.64 -3.22 12.23
CA PHE A 189 4.58 -2.79 10.83
C PHE A 189 3.16 -2.90 10.25
N ASN A 190 2.49 -4.03 10.47
CA ASN A 190 1.11 -4.23 10.02
C ASN A 190 0.12 -3.31 10.74
N LEU A 191 0.34 -3.01 12.04
CA LEU A 191 -0.43 -2.02 12.78
C LEU A 191 -0.31 -0.63 12.15
N ARG A 192 0.93 -0.15 11.94
CA ARG A 192 1.17 1.18 11.36
C ARG A 192 0.44 1.34 10.03
N LYS A 193 0.55 0.34 9.16
CA LYS A 193 -0.15 0.34 7.89
C LYS A 193 -1.68 0.33 8.05
N SER A 194 -2.21 -0.43 9.02
CA SER A 194 -3.65 -0.45 9.29
C SER A 194 -4.16 0.89 9.83
N MET A 195 -3.34 1.66 10.58
CA MET A 195 -3.68 3.02 11.02
C MET A 195 -3.85 3.98 9.84
N VAL A 196 -2.93 3.94 8.86
CA VAL A 196 -3.04 4.77 7.64
C VAL A 196 -4.26 4.36 6.82
N THR A 197 -4.47 3.06 6.63
CA THR A 197 -5.65 2.54 5.91
C THR A 197 -6.96 2.98 6.59
N LYS A 198 -7.05 2.86 7.91
CA LYS A 198 -8.22 3.30 8.69
C LYS A 198 -8.50 4.79 8.48
N ALA A 199 -7.49 5.66 8.58
CA ALA A 199 -7.65 7.09 8.40
C ALA A 199 -8.14 7.43 6.97
N LEU A 200 -7.57 6.81 5.93
CA LEU A 200 -8.05 6.97 4.56
C LEU A 200 -9.52 6.56 4.42
N LEU A 201 -9.93 5.42 4.99
CA LEU A 201 -11.29 4.93 4.89
C LEU A 201 -12.30 5.81 5.63
N ILE A 202 -11.94 6.36 6.81
CA ILE A 202 -12.78 7.33 7.52
C ILE A 202 -13.02 8.55 6.64
N ALA A 203 -11.94 9.13 6.11
CA ALA A 203 -12.01 10.32 5.29
C ALA A 203 -12.76 10.09 3.98
N PHE A 204 -12.48 8.99 3.27
CA PHE A 204 -13.18 8.65 2.05
C PHE A 204 -14.67 8.36 2.27
N LYS A 205 -15.02 7.65 3.36
CA LYS A 205 -16.42 7.47 3.76
C LYS A 205 -17.12 8.81 4.02
N GLN A 206 -16.43 9.75 4.71
CA GLN A 206 -16.96 11.07 5.07
C GLN A 206 -17.37 11.88 3.84
N VAL A 207 -16.57 11.82 2.76
CA VAL A 207 -16.78 12.62 1.55
C VAL A 207 -17.50 11.89 0.42
N SER A 208 -17.63 10.55 0.48
CA SER A 208 -18.30 9.76 -0.56
C SER A 208 -19.80 10.08 -0.66
N LYS A 209 -20.28 10.31 -1.87
CA LYS A 209 -21.71 10.57 -2.18
C LYS A 209 -22.46 9.31 -2.57
N ARG A 210 -21.79 8.36 -3.25
CA ARG A 210 -22.39 7.11 -3.72
C ARG A 210 -22.56 6.12 -2.57
N LYS A 211 -23.73 5.51 -2.50
CA LYS A 211 -24.07 4.53 -1.45
C LYS A 211 -23.22 3.25 -1.53
N ASP A 212 -22.95 2.75 -2.73
CA ASP A 212 -22.13 1.56 -2.97
C ASP A 212 -20.67 1.78 -2.52
N VAL A 213 -20.06 2.91 -2.87
CA VAL A 213 -18.72 3.30 -2.43
C VAL A 213 -18.66 3.48 -0.92
N ARG A 214 -19.60 4.25 -0.34
CA ARG A 214 -19.66 4.44 1.12
C ARG A 214 -19.74 3.11 1.87
N LYS A 215 -20.53 2.16 1.37
CA LYS A 215 -20.68 0.82 1.98
C LYS A 215 -19.39 0.01 1.93
N VAL A 216 -18.59 0.15 0.86
CA VAL A 216 -17.27 -0.50 0.79
C VAL A 216 -16.32 0.12 1.81
N MET A 217 -16.30 1.46 1.93
CA MET A 217 -15.48 2.14 2.95
C MET A 217 -15.86 1.72 4.37
N GLU A 218 -17.16 1.60 4.68
CA GLU A 218 -17.65 1.08 5.97
C GLU A 218 -17.16 -0.35 6.23
N THR A 219 -17.30 -1.23 5.25
CA THR A 219 -16.83 -2.63 5.39
C THR A 219 -15.33 -2.69 5.61
N GLY A 220 -14.55 -1.90 4.87
CA GLY A 220 -13.11 -1.81 5.04
C GLY A 220 -12.71 -1.26 6.41
N LEU A 221 -13.45 -0.24 6.88
CA LEU A 221 -13.23 0.37 8.19
C LEU A 221 -13.45 -0.64 9.34
N ASP A 222 -14.51 -1.45 9.28
CA ASP A 222 -14.79 -2.53 10.25
C ASP A 222 -13.66 -3.56 10.27
N VAL A 223 -13.09 -3.89 9.11
CA VAL A 223 -11.96 -4.83 9.00
C VAL A 223 -10.68 -4.20 9.55
N ALA A 224 -10.36 -2.97 9.17
CA ALA A 224 -9.19 -2.26 9.71
C ALA A 224 -9.24 -2.11 11.23
N HIS A 225 -10.42 -1.82 11.80
CA HIS A 225 -10.64 -1.77 13.25
C HIS A 225 -10.29 -3.10 13.93
N LYS A 226 -10.84 -4.21 13.42
CA LYS A 226 -10.56 -5.57 13.96
C LYS A 226 -9.08 -5.92 13.91
N HIS A 227 -8.36 -5.51 12.85
CA HIS A 227 -6.92 -5.76 12.75
C HIS A 227 -6.14 -4.93 13.77
N ILE A 228 -6.53 -3.66 13.96
CA ILE A 228 -5.90 -2.76 14.93
C ILE A 228 -6.15 -3.27 16.35
N GLU A 229 -7.39 -3.61 16.71
CA GLU A 229 -7.73 -4.15 18.03
C GLU A 229 -6.94 -5.42 18.34
N LEU A 230 -6.93 -6.38 17.40
CA LEU A 230 -6.24 -7.66 17.55
C LEU A 230 -4.74 -7.47 17.82
N TYR A 231 -4.05 -6.77 16.94
CA TYR A 231 -2.60 -6.63 17.07
C TYR A 231 -2.19 -5.66 18.19
N SER A 232 -3.03 -4.66 18.49
CA SER A 232 -2.79 -3.79 19.65
C SER A 232 -2.92 -4.55 20.97
N SER A 233 -3.91 -5.46 21.11
CA SER A 233 -4.01 -6.28 22.33
C SER A 233 -2.78 -7.16 22.53
N ILE A 234 -2.30 -7.81 21.48
CA ILE A 234 -1.09 -8.64 21.52
C ILE A 234 0.13 -7.81 21.98
N MET A 235 0.33 -6.62 21.42
CA MET A 235 1.43 -5.74 21.80
C MET A 235 1.31 -5.28 23.27
N HIS A 236 0.12 -4.91 23.71
CA HIS A 236 -0.13 -4.44 25.08
C HIS A 236 0.02 -5.56 26.12
N GLU A 237 -0.38 -6.79 25.82
CA GLU A 237 -0.17 -7.97 26.67
C GLU A 237 1.32 -8.19 26.96
N GLU A 238 2.18 -7.81 26.04
CA GLU A 238 3.64 -7.90 26.17
C GLU A 238 4.29 -6.60 26.68
N ASN A 239 3.49 -5.61 27.11
CA ASN A 239 3.92 -4.26 27.50
C ASN A 239 4.72 -3.53 26.40
N LEU A 240 4.45 -3.80 25.14
CA LEU A 240 5.05 -3.13 24.00
C LEU A 240 4.12 -1.99 23.51
N HIS A 241 4.72 -0.88 23.09
CA HIS A 241 3.95 0.22 22.54
C HIS A 241 3.44 -0.06 21.13
N THR A 242 2.36 0.62 20.74
CA THR A 242 1.76 0.57 19.41
C THR A 242 1.98 1.89 18.65
N PRO A 243 1.84 1.89 17.31
CA PRO A 243 1.80 3.15 16.56
C PRO A 243 0.63 4.02 17.01
N PRO A 244 0.74 5.35 16.90
CA PRO A 244 -0.36 6.26 17.25
C PRO A 244 -1.53 6.11 16.26
N LEU A 245 -2.75 6.31 16.75
CA LEU A 245 -3.94 6.48 15.92
C LEU A 245 -3.82 7.77 15.09
N LEU A 246 -4.37 7.75 13.88
CA LEU A 246 -4.32 8.88 12.95
C LEU A 246 -5.68 9.55 12.75
N ASP A 247 -6.66 9.25 13.60
CA ASP A 247 -8.04 9.77 13.49
C ASP A 247 -8.07 11.31 13.59
N ASN A 248 -7.21 11.90 14.42
CA ASN A 248 -7.07 13.35 14.59
C ASN A 248 -6.38 14.06 13.41
N GLU A 249 -5.85 13.31 12.46
CA GLU A 249 -5.22 13.86 11.25
C GLU A 249 -6.25 14.11 10.13
N ILE A 250 -7.52 13.72 10.32
CA ILE A 250 -8.60 13.89 9.37
C ILE A 250 -9.30 15.23 9.65
N THR A 251 -9.50 16.04 8.61
CA THR A 251 -10.22 17.30 8.74
C THR A 251 -11.74 17.08 8.78
N THR A 252 -12.49 18.12 9.04
CA THR A 252 -13.97 18.08 9.01
C THR A 252 -14.55 18.33 7.62
N SER A 253 -13.71 18.36 6.57
CA SER A 253 -14.17 18.60 5.20
C SER A 253 -15.16 17.52 4.75
N THR A 254 -16.26 17.96 4.17
CA THR A 254 -17.26 17.08 3.52
C THR A 254 -17.18 17.14 1.98
N HIS A 255 -16.19 17.87 1.46
CA HIS A 255 -15.96 18.02 0.03
C HIS A 255 -14.92 17.01 -0.44
N ALA A 256 -15.29 16.17 -1.42
CA ALA A 256 -14.42 15.11 -1.93
C ALA A 256 -13.32 15.70 -2.82
N PRO A 257 -12.04 15.55 -2.47
CA PRO A 257 -10.96 15.97 -3.37
C PRO A 257 -10.69 14.97 -4.49
N PHE A 258 -11.21 13.76 -4.39
CA PHE A 258 -11.00 12.68 -5.35
C PHE A 258 -12.31 12.11 -5.85
N SER A 259 -12.30 11.59 -7.09
CA SER A 259 -13.44 10.87 -7.64
C SER A 259 -13.74 9.59 -6.85
N GLU A 260 -14.99 9.14 -6.91
CA GLU A 260 -15.41 7.87 -6.31
C GLU A 260 -14.64 6.67 -6.90
N LYS A 261 -14.25 6.76 -8.19
CA LYS A 261 -13.39 5.80 -8.87
C LYS A 261 -12.03 5.72 -8.19
N LEU A 262 -11.35 6.87 -8.01
CA LEU A 262 -10.02 6.94 -7.40
C LEU A 262 -10.06 6.46 -5.96
N MET A 263 -11.01 6.91 -5.14
CA MET A 263 -11.13 6.49 -3.74
C MET A 263 -11.37 4.98 -3.61
N THR A 264 -12.22 4.39 -4.47
CA THR A 264 -12.50 2.95 -4.44
C THR A 264 -11.31 2.12 -4.86
N PHE A 265 -10.60 2.53 -5.92
CA PHE A 265 -9.36 1.88 -6.36
C PHE A 265 -8.30 1.93 -5.27
N HIS A 266 -8.09 3.11 -4.68
CA HIS A 266 -7.09 3.32 -3.62
C HIS A 266 -7.37 2.43 -2.41
N ALA A 267 -8.61 2.42 -1.90
CA ALA A 267 -9.00 1.53 -0.81
C ALA A 267 -8.71 0.05 -1.15
N GLY A 268 -9.09 -0.40 -2.35
CA GLY A 268 -8.81 -1.76 -2.81
C GLY A 268 -7.32 -2.07 -2.88
N ALA A 269 -6.49 -1.14 -3.32
CA ALA A 269 -5.04 -1.28 -3.39
C ALA A 269 -4.42 -1.43 -1.99
N MET A 270 -4.89 -0.66 -0.99
CA MET A 270 -4.44 -0.76 0.40
C MET A 270 -4.68 -2.14 0.99
N PHE A 271 -5.84 -2.75 0.75
CA PHE A 271 -6.13 -4.11 1.21
C PHE A 271 -5.33 -5.18 0.45
N LYS A 272 -5.15 -5.02 -0.86
CA LYS A 272 -4.33 -5.97 -1.65
C LYS A 272 -2.88 -6.02 -1.19
N VAL A 273 -2.27 -4.86 -0.93
CA VAL A 273 -0.89 -4.82 -0.44
C VAL A 273 -0.78 -5.32 1.00
N ALA A 274 -1.81 -5.12 1.82
CA ALA A 274 -1.87 -5.65 3.18
C ALA A 274 -1.71 -7.16 3.23
N ILE A 275 -2.34 -7.87 2.29
CA ILE A 275 -2.27 -9.32 2.18
C ILE A 275 -0.81 -9.80 2.06
N THR A 276 0.02 -9.11 1.27
CA THR A 276 1.43 -9.48 1.12
C THR A 276 2.22 -9.31 2.43
N TYR A 277 1.91 -8.28 3.21
CA TYR A 277 2.58 -8.02 4.49
C TYR A 277 2.15 -9.01 5.58
N TYR A 278 0.85 -9.36 5.64
CA TYR A 278 0.40 -10.43 6.53
C TYR A 278 0.99 -11.79 6.13
N ALA A 279 1.11 -12.08 4.83
CA ALA A 279 1.75 -13.31 4.36
C ALA A 279 3.24 -13.36 4.78
N THR A 280 3.97 -12.25 4.68
CA THR A 280 5.35 -12.16 5.16
C THR A 280 5.43 -12.38 6.66
N ALA A 281 4.57 -11.73 7.46
CA ALA A 281 4.51 -11.93 8.90
C ALA A 281 4.19 -13.38 9.25
N MET A 282 3.24 -14.01 8.55
CA MET A 282 2.83 -15.40 8.74
C MET A 282 3.99 -16.38 8.51
N THR A 283 4.75 -16.20 7.41
CA THR A 283 5.85 -17.12 7.04
C THR A 283 7.10 -16.97 7.89
N THR A 284 7.24 -15.85 8.60
CA THR A 284 8.41 -15.58 9.45
C THR A 284 8.12 -15.72 10.94
N SER A 285 6.86 -15.93 11.34
CA SER A 285 6.47 -16.17 12.74
C SER A 285 6.56 -17.64 13.09
N MET A 286 7.02 -17.91 14.32
CA MET A 286 7.01 -19.27 14.90
C MET A 286 5.83 -19.48 15.86
N ARG A 287 5.22 -18.41 16.41
CA ARG A 287 4.00 -18.51 17.23
C ARG A 287 2.81 -18.80 16.34
N LEU A 288 2.15 -19.92 16.58
CA LEU A 288 1.02 -20.38 15.75
C LEU A 288 -0.23 -19.53 15.89
N ASP A 289 -0.45 -18.87 17.02
CA ASP A 289 -1.52 -17.88 17.18
C ASP A 289 -1.32 -16.70 16.24
N ILE A 290 -0.07 -16.17 16.11
CA ILE A 290 0.26 -15.09 15.14
C ILE A 290 0.03 -15.57 13.70
N VAL A 291 0.44 -16.80 13.37
CA VAL A 291 0.19 -17.40 12.06
C VAL A 291 -1.31 -17.44 11.74
N GLY A 292 -2.13 -17.94 12.66
CA GLY A 292 -3.59 -17.98 12.49
C GLY A 292 -4.25 -16.60 12.43
N HIS A 293 -3.74 -15.64 13.19
CA HIS A 293 -4.19 -14.24 13.11
C HIS A 293 -3.88 -13.61 11.76
N CYS A 294 -2.69 -13.83 11.20
CA CYS A 294 -2.33 -13.36 9.87
C CYS A 294 -3.23 -13.97 8.78
N GLU A 295 -3.50 -15.29 8.85
CA GLU A 295 -4.43 -15.96 7.93
C GLU A 295 -5.83 -15.33 7.98
N ALA A 296 -6.36 -15.13 9.17
CA ALA A 296 -7.66 -14.49 9.35
C ALA A 296 -7.70 -13.06 8.80
N CYS A 297 -6.62 -12.29 8.94
CA CYS A 297 -6.47 -10.95 8.39
C CYS A 297 -6.46 -11.00 6.84
N ILE A 298 -5.68 -11.90 6.25
CA ILE A 298 -5.65 -12.11 4.78
C ILE A 298 -7.04 -12.38 4.22
N LEU A 299 -7.80 -13.30 4.85
CA LEU A 299 -9.14 -13.64 4.39
C LEU A 299 -10.13 -12.47 4.49
N ARG A 300 -10.01 -11.64 5.53
CA ARG A 300 -10.83 -10.42 5.66
C ARG A 300 -10.46 -9.38 4.60
N ASP A 301 -9.18 -9.16 4.36
CA ASP A 301 -8.69 -8.21 3.37
C ASP A 301 -9.07 -8.62 1.95
N LEU A 302 -9.00 -9.91 1.61
CA LEU A 302 -9.48 -10.45 0.32
C LEU A 302 -10.96 -10.13 0.08
N LYS A 303 -11.81 -10.23 1.12
CA LYS A 303 -13.24 -9.89 0.99
C LYS A 303 -13.46 -8.40 0.70
N VAL A 304 -12.71 -7.51 1.36
CA VAL A 304 -12.82 -6.07 1.10
C VAL A 304 -12.30 -5.72 -0.29
N ALA A 305 -11.12 -6.24 -0.66
CA ALA A 305 -10.55 -6.05 -1.99
C ALA A 305 -11.50 -6.54 -3.11
N GLY A 306 -12.16 -7.70 -2.89
CA GLY A 306 -13.18 -8.22 -3.79
C GLY A 306 -14.38 -7.29 -3.93
N ARG A 307 -14.89 -6.73 -2.83
CA ARG A 307 -16.00 -5.75 -2.87
C ARG A 307 -15.61 -4.45 -3.56
N CYS A 308 -14.38 -3.95 -3.38
CA CYS A 308 -13.87 -2.82 -4.15
C CYS A 308 -13.89 -3.15 -5.66
N SER A 309 -13.41 -4.34 -6.03
CA SER A 309 -13.42 -4.79 -7.43
C SER A 309 -14.85 -4.91 -7.99
N GLU A 310 -15.83 -5.42 -7.21
CA GLU A 310 -17.23 -5.46 -7.63
C GLU A 310 -17.80 -4.06 -7.92
N VAL A 311 -17.52 -3.08 -7.05
CA VAL A 311 -17.95 -1.69 -7.27
C VAL A 311 -17.27 -1.10 -8.51
N MET A 312 -15.96 -1.33 -8.69
CA MET A 312 -15.22 -0.88 -9.87
C MET A 312 -15.81 -1.46 -11.17
N ILE A 313 -16.11 -2.78 -11.20
CA ILE A 313 -16.69 -3.47 -12.36
C ILE A 313 -18.08 -2.93 -12.67
N LYS A 314 -18.97 -2.85 -11.66
CA LYS A 314 -20.35 -2.37 -11.83
C LYS A 314 -20.44 -0.95 -12.38
N ASN A 315 -19.43 -0.13 -12.12
CA ASN A 315 -19.39 1.26 -12.58
C ASN A 315 -18.54 1.45 -13.85
N GLY A 316 -18.00 0.38 -14.45
CA GLY A 316 -17.15 0.47 -15.64
C GLY A 316 -15.82 1.19 -15.38
N TRP A 317 -15.29 1.11 -14.16
CA TRP A 317 -14.08 1.82 -13.74
C TRP A 317 -12.80 0.99 -13.84
N ILE A 318 -12.89 -0.25 -14.32
CA ILE A 318 -11.76 -1.16 -14.48
C ILE A 318 -11.72 -1.71 -15.91
N GLU A 319 -10.54 -1.72 -16.49
CA GLU A 319 -10.34 -2.29 -17.82
C GLU A 319 -10.22 -3.82 -17.76
N LYS A 320 -10.59 -4.45 -18.86
CA LYS A 320 -10.43 -5.90 -19.04
C LYS A 320 -8.96 -6.17 -19.39
N PRO A 321 -8.23 -6.97 -18.59
CA PRO A 321 -6.88 -7.37 -18.93
C PRO A 321 -6.90 -8.32 -20.17
N PRO A 322 -5.76 -8.44 -20.92
CA PRO A 322 -5.65 -9.42 -22.00
C PRO A 322 -5.92 -10.84 -21.50
N GLU A 323 -6.70 -11.59 -22.27
CA GLU A 323 -7.03 -12.99 -22.02
C GLU A 323 -6.22 -13.93 -22.90
N ALA A 324 -6.08 -15.17 -22.49
CA ALA A 324 -5.50 -16.21 -23.32
C ALA A 324 -6.36 -16.44 -24.56
N SER A 325 -5.73 -16.68 -25.71
CA SER A 325 -6.45 -17.03 -26.94
C SER A 325 -7.23 -18.33 -26.76
N ASP A 326 -8.50 -18.33 -27.19
CA ASP A 326 -9.31 -19.55 -27.18
C ASP A 326 -8.84 -20.49 -28.30
N ARG A 327 -7.94 -21.41 -27.95
CA ARG A 327 -7.39 -22.38 -28.86
C ARG A 327 -8.40 -23.44 -29.35
N LYS A 328 -9.63 -23.47 -28.77
CA LYS A 328 -10.69 -24.39 -29.21
C LYS A 328 -11.49 -23.83 -30.38
N GLN A 329 -11.36 -22.52 -30.64
CA GLN A 329 -12.01 -21.86 -31.78
C GLN A 329 -11.05 -21.63 -32.99
N MET A 330 -9.78 -22.05 -32.89
CA MET A 330 -8.81 -22.10 -33.97
C MET A 330 -8.76 -23.52 -34.57
#